data_f3a360794b15ec6017ee5f9a4fd74236
#
_entry.id   f3a360794b15ec6017ee5f9a4fd74236
#
_cell.length_a   1.000
_cell.length_b   1.000
_cell.length_c   1.000
_cell.angle_alpha   90.00
_cell.angle_beta   90.00
_cell.angle_gamma   90.00
#
_symmetry.space_group_name_H-M   'P 1'
#
loop_
_entity.id
_entity.type
_entity.pdbx_description
1 polymer ?
#
loop_
_entity_poly.entity_id
_entity_poly.type
_entity_poly.pdbx_seq_one_letter_code
_entity_poly.pdbx_strand_id
1 'polypeptide(L)'
;MLSVTEQQNSAPLVLVDRPSAHVAVVTLNRPERMNSMAFDVMVPLRSALDELSYDNSVRAIVLTGAGRGFSSGADHKSAGTVPHVDGLTRPTYALRSMEVLDDVILALRKLHQPVIAAVNGAAIGGGLCLALACDIRIASVEAYFRAAGINNGLTASELGLSYLLPRAIGTSRAFELMLTGRDVHAEEAERIGLVSRAVAPGELLDVCVQMGERIASFSR
;
A
#
# COMPACT_ATOMS: atom_id res chain seq x y z
N MET A 1 30.99 -28.80 16.06
CA MET A 1 30.20 -27.81 16.79
C MET A 1 30.02 -26.64 15.87
N LEU A 2 28.91 -26.62 15.14
CA LEU A 2 28.56 -25.49 14.26
C LEU A 2 27.74 -24.51 15.09
N SER A 3 28.17 -23.26 15.12
CA SER A 3 27.56 -22.15 15.84
C SER A 3 26.14 -21.93 15.36
N VAL A 4 25.20 -21.95 16.28
CA VAL A 4 23.83 -21.48 16.08
C VAL A 4 23.93 -19.99 15.75
N THR A 5 23.69 -19.66 14.48
CA THR A 5 23.65 -18.29 13.99
C THR A 5 22.51 -17.57 14.71
N GLU A 6 22.84 -16.48 15.38
CA GLU A 6 21.90 -15.52 15.96
C GLU A 6 20.86 -15.13 14.89
N GLN A 7 19.65 -15.61 15.02
CA GLN A 7 18.50 -15.00 14.36
C GLN A 7 18.35 -13.59 14.96
N GLN A 8 18.82 -12.59 14.22
CA GLN A 8 18.54 -11.20 14.52
C GLN A 8 17.00 -11.06 14.64
N ASN A 9 16.56 -10.75 15.83
CA ASN A 9 15.16 -10.51 16.18
C ASN A 9 14.77 -9.13 15.62
N SER A 10 14.70 -9.01 14.28
CA SER A 10 14.22 -7.80 13.63
C SER A 10 12.70 -7.71 13.81
N ALA A 11 12.19 -6.52 14.12
CA ALA A 11 10.75 -6.29 14.23
C ALA A 11 10.04 -6.72 12.92
N PRO A 12 8.79 -7.24 13.01
CA PRO A 12 8.01 -7.61 11.83
C PRO A 12 7.89 -6.43 10.86
N LEU A 13 8.03 -6.71 9.55
CA LEU A 13 7.95 -5.70 8.49
C LEU A 13 6.50 -5.28 8.15
N VAL A 14 5.52 -6.04 8.66
CA VAL A 14 4.10 -5.71 8.63
C VAL A 14 3.55 -5.94 10.02
N LEU A 15 2.86 -4.94 10.57
CA LEU A 15 2.20 -5.01 11.86
C LEU A 15 0.69 -5.03 11.64
N VAL A 16 -0.03 -5.77 12.49
CA VAL A 16 -1.48 -5.79 12.52
C VAL A 16 -1.95 -5.48 13.93
N ASP A 17 -2.56 -4.32 14.10
CA ASP A 17 -3.11 -3.85 15.36
C ASP A 17 -4.63 -3.83 15.31
N ARG A 18 -5.28 -3.88 16.48
CA ARG A 18 -6.74 -3.84 16.62
C ARG A 18 -7.13 -2.72 17.59
N PRO A 19 -7.22 -1.48 17.09
CA PRO A 19 -7.59 -0.34 17.94
C PRO A 19 -9.03 -0.41 18.44
N SER A 20 -9.89 -1.20 17.78
CA SER A 20 -11.25 -1.48 18.21
C SER A 20 -11.68 -2.91 17.85
N ALA A 21 -12.86 -3.32 18.33
CA ALA A 21 -13.36 -4.68 18.13
C ALA A 21 -13.54 -5.09 16.67
N HIS A 22 -13.75 -4.11 15.77
CA HIS A 22 -14.12 -4.39 14.38
C HIS A 22 -13.21 -3.72 13.34
N VAL A 23 -12.16 -3.02 13.77
CA VAL A 23 -11.21 -2.35 12.89
C VAL A 23 -9.82 -2.93 13.09
N ALA A 24 -9.19 -3.36 12.02
CA ALA A 24 -7.77 -3.73 11.99
C ALA A 24 -6.96 -2.61 11.33
N VAL A 25 -5.79 -2.32 11.88
CA VAL A 25 -4.79 -1.42 11.27
C VAL A 25 -3.62 -2.26 10.82
N VAL A 26 -3.34 -2.24 9.52
CA VAL A 26 -2.19 -2.89 8.91
C VAL A 26 -1.14 -1.81 8.63
N THR A 27 0.03 -1.94 9.22
CA THR A 27 1.12 -0.97 9.09
C THR A 27 2.30 -1.58 8.35
N LEU A 28 2.70 -0.96 7.24
CA LEU A 28 3.98 -1.25 6.59
C LEU A 28 5.09 -0.73 7.51
N ASN A 29 5.94 -1.61 8.04
CA ASN A 29 6.87 -1.29 9.12
C ASN A 29 8.33 -1.41 8.68
N ARG A 30 8.72 -0.62 7.67
CA ARG A 30 10.10 -0.49 7.20
C ARG A 30 10.44 0.99 6.98
N PRO A 31 10.31 1.84 8.03
CA PRO A 31 10.38 3.31 7.91
C PRO A 31 11.74 3.80 7.42
N GLU A 32 12.84 3.11 7.72
CA GLU A 32 14.21 3.44 7.28
C GLU A 32 14.38 3.32 5.76
N ARG A 33 13.47 2.57 5.11
CA ARG A 33 13.39 2.42 3.66
C ARG A 33 12.13 3.04 3.07
N MET A 34 11.48 3.96 3.80
CA MET A 34 10.22 4.59 3.36
C MET A 34 9.15 3.57 2.96
N ASN A 35 9.09 2.44 3.65
CA ASN A 35 8.16 1.35 3.40
C ASN A 35 8.14 0.89 1.93
N SER A 36 9.33 0.84 1.30
CA SER A 36 9.47 0.39 -0.08
C SER A 36 9.01 -1.05 -0.25
N MET A 37 8.45 -1.35 -1.42
CA MET A 37 7.89 -2.64 -1.78
C MET A 37 9.00 -3.64 -2.10
N ALA A 38 9.56 -4.23 -1.05
CA ALA A 38 10.42 -5.40 -1.13
C ALA A 38 9.54 -6.67 -0.99
N PHE A 39 9.97 -7.80 -1.53
CA PHE A 39 9.25 -9.07 -1.37
C PHE A 39 9.10 -9.47 0.09
N ASP A 40 10.13 -9.17 0.91
CA ASP A 40 10.10 -9.39 2.37
C ASP A 40 9.04 -8.57 3.10
N VAL A 41 8.49 -7.52 2.47
CA VAL A 41 7.34 -6.73 2.96
C VAL A 41 6.05 -7.19 2.31
N MET A 42 6.06 -7.43 0.99
CA MET A 42 4.84 -7.73 0.21
C MET A 42 4.30 -9.13 0.51
N VAL A 43 5.18 -10.12 0.73
CA VAL A 43 4.74 -11.48 1.09
C VAL A 43 4.04 -11.50 2.46
N PRO A 44 4.61 -10.93 3.55
CA PRO A 44 3.89 -10.80 4.81
C PRO A 44 2.62 -9.95 4.73
N LEU A 45 2.62 -8.87 3.93
CA LEU A 45 1.42 -8.08 3.71
C LEU A 45 0.30 -8.92 3.07
N ARG A 46 0.64 -9.69 2.03
CA ARG A 46 -0.32 -10.61 1.40
C ARG A 46 -0.90 -11.61 2.40
N SER A 47 -0.05 -12.21 3.25
CA SER A 47 -0.48 -13.16 4.28
C SER A 47 -1.40 -12.51 5.31
N ALA A 48 -1.06 -11.30 5.78
CA ALA A 48 -1.88 -10.56 6.74
C ALA A 48 -3.26 -10.21 6.14
N LEU A 49 -3.32 -9.82 4.86
CA LEU A 49 -4.60 -9.55 4.17
C LEU A 49 -5.43 -10.82 4.03
N ASP A 50 -4.80 -11.98 3.76
CA ASP A 50 -5.51 -13.27 3.71
C ASP A 50 -6.08 -13.65 5.07
N GLU A 51 -5.30 -13.54 6.14
CA GLU A 51 -5.78 -13.83 7.50
C GLU A 51 -6.97 -12.93 7.87
N LEU A 52 -6.87 -11.62 7.58
CA LEU A 52 -7.94 -10.67 7.83
C LEU A 52 -9.19 -10.96 7.00
N SER A 53 -9.05 -11.49 5.78
CA SER A 53 -10.18 -11.80 4.91
C SER A 53 -11.10 -12.88 5.50
N TYR A 54 -10.55 -13.79 6.30
CA TYR A 54 -11.29 -14.87 6.99
C TYR A 54 -11.71 -14.49 8.41
N ASP A 55 -11.24 -13.37 8.94
CA ASP A 55 -11.63 -12.89 10.28
C ASP A 55 -12.96 -12.13 10.23
N ASN A 56 -14.03 -12.85 10.52
CA ASN A 56 -15.38 -12.27 10.54
C ASN A 56 -15.62 -11.22 11.64
N SER A 57 -14.72 -11.08 12.60
CA SER A 57 -14.80 -10.00 13.61
C SER A 57 -14.35 -8.65 13.03
N VAL A 58 -13.42 -8.66 12.04
CA VAL A 58 -12.95 -7.45 11.35
C VAL A 58 -13.95 -7.04 10.28
N ARG A 59 -14.36 -5.79 10.31
CA ARG A 59 -15.37 -5.22 9.41
C ARG A 59 -14.87 -4.03 8.60
N ALA A 60 -13.73 -3.48 8.96
CA ALA A 60 -12.99 -2.49 8.19
C ALA A 60 -11.48 -2.63 8.46
N ILE A 61 -10.68 -2.31 7.46
CA ILE A 61 -9.22 -2.38 7.53
C ILE A 61 -8.67 -0.98 7.22
N VAL A 62 -7.68 -0.53 7.98
CA VAL A 62 -6.89 0.67 7.70
C VAL A 62 -5.50 0.23 7.29
N LEU A 63 -5.02 0.67 6.14
CA LEU A 63 -3.65 0.44 5.68
C LEU A 63 -2.85 1.73 5.79
N THR A 64 -1.69 1.68 6.46
CA THR A 64 -0.80 2.84 6.65
C THR A 64 0.68 2.45 6.59
N GLY A 65 1.58 3.43 6.67
CA GLY A 65 3.01 3.23 6.75
C GLY A 65 3.62 3.79 8.04
N ALA A 66 4.57 3.08 8.62
CA ALA A 66 5.34 3.59 9.75
C ALA A 66 6.26 4.75 9.33
N GLY A 67 6.50 5.70 10.24
CA GLY A 67 7.40 6.83 10.01
C GLY A 67 6.83 7.87 9.06
N ARG A 68 7.69 8.47 8.24
CA ARG A 68 7.40 9.67 7.44
C ARG A 68 6.78 9.41 6.06
N GLY A 69 6.55 8.16 5.66
CA GLY A 69 6.00 7.84 4.34
C GLY A 69 5.03 6.67 4.38
N PHE A 70 4.07 6.70 3.46
CA PHE A 70 3.19 5.57 3.25
C PHE A 70 3.95 4.43 2.58
N SER A 71 4.44 4.64 1.36
CA SER A 71 5.34 3.73 0.65
C SER A 71 5.99 4.45 -0.55
N SER A 72 7.32 4.28 -0.69
CA SER A 72 8.08 4.85 -1.82
C SER A 72 8.05 4.00 -3.09
N GLY A 73 7.26 2.93 -3.14
CA GLY A 73 7.19 2.03 -4.28
C GLY A 73 8.32 1.00 -4.30
N ALA A 74 8.67 0.50 -5.49
CA ALA A 74 9.60 -0.59 -5.66
C ALA A 74 10.97 -0.36 -4.96
N ASP A 75 11.47 -1.37 -4.25
CA ASP A 75 12.81 -1.31 -3.67
C ASP A 75 13.86 -1.74 -4.71
N HIS A 76 14.51 -0.77 -5.35
CA HIS A 76 15.56 -1.02 -6.34
C HIS A 76 16.93 -1.43 -5.73
N LYS A 77 17.08 -1.36 -4.40
CA LYS A 77 18.37 -1.65 -3.74
C LYS A 77 18.35 -2.95 -2.95
N SER A 78 17.20 -3.33 -2.40
CA SER A 78 17.06 -4.49 -1.52
C SER A 78 15.65 -5.06 -1.68
N ALA A 79 15.42 -5.69 -2.83
CA ALA A 79 14.09 -6.23 -3.16
C ALA A 79 13.69 -7.44 -2.29
N GLY A 80 14.63 -8.07 -1.58
CA GLY A 80 14.37 -9.30 -0.83
C GLY A 80 14.31 -10.54 -1.73
N THR A 81 13.75 -11.63 -1.20
CA THR A 81 13.70 -12.93 -1.87
C THR A 81 12.32 -13.18 -2.45
N VAL A 82 12.26 -13.46 -3.75
CA VAL A 82 11.02 -13.92 -4.41
C VAL A 82 10.74 -15.38 -4.01
N PRO A 83 9.55 -15.70 -3.52
CA PRO A 83 9.22 -17.07 -3.16
C PRO A 83 9.01 -17.97 -4.39
N HIS A 84 9.29 -19.28 -4.24
CA HIS A 84 8.99 -20.33 -5.22
C HIS A 84 9.61 -20.09 -6.61
N VAL A 85 10.88 -19.71 -6.66
CA VAL A 85 11.60 -19.37 -7.92
C VAL A 85 12.66 -20.40 -8.31
N ASP A 86 12.88 -21.43 -7.50
CA ASP A 86 13.90 -22.45 -7.76
C ASP A 86 13.62 -23.17 -9.10
N GLY A 87 14.64 -23.27 -9.93
CA GLY A 87 14.53 -23.92 -11.24
C GLY A 87 13.91 -23.06 -12.35
N LEU A 88 13.51 -21.82 -12.05
CA LEU A 88 12.94 -20.94 -13.08
C LEU A 88 14.02 -20.34 -14.02
N THR A 89 13.64 -20.14 -15.27
CA THR A 89 14.45 -19.32 -16.21
C THR A 89 14.36 -17.83 -15.83
N ARG A 90 15.30 -17.00 -16.33
CA ARG A 90 15.27 -15.54 -16.08
C ARG A 90 13.94 -14.86 -16.46
N PRO A 91 13.35 -15.13 -17.65
CA PRO A 91 12.05 -14.55 -17.99
C PRO A 91 10.94 -14.98 -17.03
N THR A 92 10.89 -16.28 -16.69
CA THR A 92 9.88 -16.81 -15.77
C THR A 92 10.07 -16.27 -14.35
N TYR A 93 11.32 -16.08 -13.91
CA TYR A 93 11.63 -15.42 -12.64
C TYR A 93 11.08 -13.98 -12.61
N ALA A 94 11.32 -13.20 -13.68
CA ALA A 94 10.82 -11.83 -13.76
C ALA A 94 9.28 -11.78 -13.72
N LEU A 95 8.62 -12.69 -14.45
CA LEU A 95 7.16 -12.81 -14.40
C LEU A 95 6.67 -13.15 -12.99
N ARG A 96 7.27 -14.15 -12.33
CA ARG A 96 6.92 -14.54 -10.96
C ARG A 96 7.09 -13.38 -9.97
N SER A 97 8.15 -12.60 -10.13
CA SER A 97 8.40 -11.42 -9.30
C SER A 97 7.29 -10.39 -9.41
N MET A 98 6.78 -10.16 -10.62
CA MET A 98 5.65 -9.24 -10.83
C MET A 98 4.35 -9.81 -10.27
N GLU A 99 4.08 -11.12 -10.47
CA GLU A 99 2.90 -11.79 -9.91
C GLU A 99 2.80 -11.63 -8.39
N VAL A 100 3.92 -11.76 -7.66
CA VAL A 100 3.94 -11.58 -6.19
C VAL A 100 3.52 -10.17 -5.78
N LEU A 101 3.92 -9.15 -6.55
CA LEU A 101 3.53 -7.76 -6.28
C LEU A 101 2.07 -7.51 -6.69
N ASP A 102 1.64 -8.02 -7.85
CA ASP A 102 0.26 -7.91 -8.34
C ASP A 102 -0.72 -8.61 -7.40
N ASP A 103 -0.35 -9.73 -6.81
CA ASP A 103 -1.18 -10.49 -5.86
C ASP A 103 -1.57 -9.67 -4.63
N VAL A 104 -0.74 -8.74 -4.17
CA VAL A 104 -1.07 -7.83 -3.06
C VAL A 104 -2.17 -6.84 -3.48
N ILE A 105 -2.03 -6.27 -4.68
CA ILE A 105 -3.05 -5.36 -5.24
C ILE A 105 -4.38 -6.08 -5.41
N LEU A 106 -4.33 -7.29 -5.96
CA LEU A 106 -5.51 -8.14 -6.15
C LEU A 106 -6.13 -8.57 -4.82
N ALA A 107 -5.32 -8.84 -3.79
CA ALA A 107 -5.81 -9.16 -2.46
C ALA A 107 -6.60 -7.99 -1.87
N LEU A 108 -6.03 -6.77 -1.87
CA LEU A 108 -6.73 -5.56 -1.42
C LEU A 108 -8.08 -5.38 -2.13
N ARG A 109 -8.12 -5.63 -3.45
CA ARG A 109 -9.36 -5.48 -4.25
C ARG A 109 -10.39 -6.60 -4.03
N LYS A 110 -9.98 -7.75 -3.48
CA LYS A 110 -10.84 -8.91 -3.25
C LYS A 110 -11.36 -9.01 -1.82
N LEU A 111 -10.83 -8.22 -0.89
CA LEU A 111 -11.30 -8.21 0.49
C LEU A 111 -12.80 -7.91 0.56
N HIS A 112 -13.50 -8.61 1.44
CA HIS A 112 -14.91 -8.33 1.75
C HIS A 112 -15.05 -7.09 2.65
N GLN A 113 -14.03 -6.82 3.46
CA GLN A 113 -13.96 -5.67 4.33
C GLN A 113 -13.52 -4.44 3.53
N PRO A 114 -14.19 -3.30 3.67
CA PRO A 114 -13.71 -2.03 3.15
C PRO A 114 -12.32 -1.69 3.68
N VAL A 115 -11.45 -1.24 2.79
CA VAL A 115 -10.06 -0.85 3.12
C VAL A 115 -9.90 0.66 2.99
N ILE A 116 -9.40 1.29 4.05
CA ILE A 116 -9.10 2.72 4.11
C ILE A 116 -7.59 2.91 4.07
N ALA A 117 -7.05 3.57 3.06
CA ALA A 117 -5.65 4.00 3.06
C ALA A 117 -5.50 5.28 3.90
N ALA A 118 -4.75 5.18 4.99
CA ALA A 118 -4.29 6.32 5.78
C ALA A 118 -2.91 6.75 5.26
N VAL A 119 -2.90 7.66 4.29
CA VAL A 119 -1.67 8.07 3.58
C VAL A 119 -0.94 9.11 4.39
N ASN A 120 0.00 8.67 5.24
CA ASN A 120 0.72 9.50 6.20
C ASN A 120 1.86 10.35 5.58
N GLY A 121 2.24 10.10 4.33
CA GLY A 121 3.34 10.81 3.66
C GLY A 121 3.45 10.37 2.20
N ALA A 122 4.68 10.22 1.71
CA ALA A 122 4.95 9.83 0.32
C ALA A 122 4.25 8.54 -0.10
N ALA A 123 3.49 8.57 -1.18
CA ALA A 123 2.89 7.42 -1.87
C ALA A 123 3.33 7.45 -3.34
N ILE A 124 4.40 6.71 -3.66
CA ILE A 124 5.13 6.84 -4.94
C ILE A 124 5.09 5.50 -5.69
N GLY A 125 4.85 5.52 -6.99
CA GLY A 125 4.86 4.34 -7.85
C GLY A 125 3.96 3.24 -7.30
N GLY A 126 4.51 2.08 -6.95
CA GLY A 126 3.77 0.99 -6.32
C GLY A 126 3.07 1.38 -5.02
N GLY A 127 3.62 2.36 -4.26
CA GLY A 127 2.96 2.91 -3.07
C GLY A 127 1.66 3.66 -3.42
N LEU A 128 1.64 4.39 -4.53
CA LEU A 128 0.40 4.97 -5.07
C LEU A 128 -0.57 3.87 -5.50
N CYS A 129 -0.07 2.78 -6.10
CA CYS A 129 -0.92 1.65 -6.49
C CYS A 129 -1.56 0.96 -5.28
N LEU A 130 -0.80 0.76 -4.18
CA LEU A 130 -1.36 0.24 -2.92
C LEU A 130 -2.47 1.15 -2.38
N ALA A 131 -2.25 2.47 -2.35
CA ALA A 131 -3.25 3.42 -1.91
C ALA A 131 -4.51 3.40 -2.80
N LEU A 132 -4.33 3.32 -4.13
CA LEU A 132 -5.43 3.23 -5.10
C LEU A 132 -6.18 1.90 -5.04
N ALA A 133 -5.53 0.82 -4.62
CA ALA A 133 -6.18 -0.48 -4.43
C ALA A 133 -7.13 -0.49 -3.23
N CYS A 134 -6.96 0.41 -2.26
CA CYS A 134 -7.90 0.61 -1.16
C CYS A 134 -9.18 1.33 -1.65
N ASP A 135 -10.29 1.12 -0.94
CA ASP A 135 -11.59 1.71 -1.32
C ASP A 135 -11.63 3.22 -1.03
N ILE A 136 -11.13 3.63 0.12
CA ILE A 136 -11.11 5.04 0.56
C ILE A 136 -9.66 5.45 0.81
N ARG A 137 -9.31 6.68 0.49
CA ARG A 137 -8.01 7.29 0.77
C ARG A 137 -8.23 8.56 1.57
N ILE A 138 -7.59 8.65 2.74
CA ILE A 138 -7.45 9.86 3.54
C ILE A 138 -5.97 10.16 3.65
N ALA A 139 -5.57 11.40 3.45
CA ALA A 139 -4.18 11.80 3.44
C ALA A 139 -3.85 12.73 4.61
N SER A 140 -2.62 12.67 5.09
CA SER A 140 -2.03 13.78 5.82
C SER A 140 -1.86 14.97 4.89
N VAL A 141 -1.98 16.20 5.39
CA VAL A 141 -1.64 17.41 4.63
C VAL A 141 -0.17 17.46 4.16
N GLU A 142 0.69 16.65 4.77
CA GLU A 142 2.09 16.48 4.39
C GLU A 142 2.30 15.41 3.30
N ALA A 143 1.25 14.68 2.92
CA ALA A 143 1.34 13.61 1.93
C ALA A 143 1.51 14.16 0.51
N TYR A 144 2.17 13.37 -0.31
CA TYR A 144 2.22 13.59 -1.75
C TYR A 144 2.21 12.26 -2.51
N PHE A 145 1.77 12.34 -3.76
CA PHE A 145 1.55 11.20 -4.64
C PHE A 145 2.35 11.39 -5.93
N ARG A 146 2.91 10.30 -6.47
CA ARG A 146 3.64 10.32 -7.75
C ARG A 146 3.43 9.04 -8.54
N ALA A 147 3.04 9.16 -9.79
CA ALA A 147 3.03 8.07 -10.77
C ALA A 147 4.45 7.88 -11.35
N ALA A 148 5.35 7.24 -10.58
CA ALA A 148 6.79 7.29 -10.80
C ALA A 148 7.32 6.39 -11.93
N GLY A 149 6.49 5.62 -12.64
CA GLY A 149 6.96 4.70 -13.69
C GLY A 149 7.80 5.42 -14.74
N ILE A 150 7.30 6.53 -15.28
CA ILE A 150 7.99 7.29 -16.33
C ILE A 150 9.35 7.84 -15.88
N ASN A 151 9.49 8.22 -14.61
CA ASN A 151 10.75 8.71 -14.04
C ASN A 151 11.85 7.63 -14.03
N ASN A 152 11.45 6.36 -14.11
CA ASN A 152 12.33 5.18 -14.09
C ASN A 152 12.39 4.46 -15.46
N GLY A 153 11.89 5.08 -16.52
CA GLY A 153 11.86 4.48 -17.85
C GLY A 153 10.82 3.36 -18.04
N LEU A 154 9.82 3.30 -17.14
CA LEU A 154 8.72 2.35 -17.19
C LEU A 154 7.45 3.01 -17.76
N THR A 155 6.45 2.20 -18.08
CA THR A 155 5.21 2.68 -18.71
C THR A 155 4.22 3.34 -17.75
N ALA A 156 4.45 3.29 -16.43
CA ALA A 156 3.52 3.69 -15.39
C ALA A 156 2.17 2.94 -15.41
N SER A 157 2.13 1.75 -16.03
CA SER A 157 0.92 0.91 -16.10
C SER A 157 0.94 -0.24 -15.09
N GLU A 158 2.06 -0.43 -14.41
CA GLU A 158 2.32 -1.52 -13.48
C GLU A 158 1.35 -1.48 -12.28
N LEU A 159 1.12 -2.63 -11.68
CA LEU A 159 0.30 -2.79 -10.47
C LEU A 159 -1.10 -2.18 -10.61
N GLY A 160 -1.65 -2.17 -11.82
CA GLY A 160 -2.99 -1.68 -12.12
C GLY A 160 -3.14 -0.15 -12.11
N LEU A 161 -2.05 0.64 -12.11
CA LEU A 161 -2.10 2.10 -12.07
C LEU A 161 -2.93 2.67 -13.22
N SER A 162 -2.70 2.20 -14.45
CA SER A 162 -3.43 2.66 -15.65
C SER A 162 -4.92 2.34 -15.63
N TYR A 163 -5.36 1.41 -14.78
CA TYR A 163 -6.76 1.09 -14.56
C TYR A 163 -7.36 1.89 -13.39
N LEU A 164 -6.67 1.97 -12.26
CA LEU A 164 -7.18 2.54 -11.01
C LEU A 164 -7.15 4.06 -11.01
N LEU A 165 -6.08 4.69 -11.49
CA LEU A 165 -5.91 6.14 -11.43
C LEU A 165 -6.96 6.88 -12.27
N PRO A 166 -7.24 6.49 -13.55
CA PRO A 166 -8.28 7.15 -14.33
C PRO A 166 -9.68 7.05 -13.73
N ARG A 167 -9.95 5.99 -12.97
CA ARG A 167 -11.23 5.80 -12.26
C ARG A 167 -11.35 6.70 -11.04
N ALA A 168 -10.23 7.06 -10.43
CA ALA A 168 -10.22 7.96 -9.28
C ALA A 168 -10.35 9.44 -9.69
N ILE A 169 -9.60 9.89 -10.71
CA ILE A 169 -9.43 11.33 -11.03
C ILE A 169 -9.82 11.74 -12.45
N GLY A 170 -10.34 10.80 -13.23
CA GLY A 170 -10.63 11.00 -14.66
C GLY A 170 -9.41 10.82 -15.56
N THR A 171 -9.65 10.53 -16.84
CA THR A 171 -8.61 10.10 -17.77
C THR A 171 -7.56 11.17 -18.05
N SER A 172 -7.98 12.43 -18.28
CA SER A 172 -7.05 13.50 -18.66
C SER A 172 -6.01 13.77 -17.58
N ARG A 173 -6.44 13.89 -16.32
CA ARG A 173 -5.51 14.08 -15.18
C ARG A 173 -4.64 12.85 -14.94
N ALA A 174 -5.23 11.65 -15.05
CA ALA A 174 -4.47 10.42 -14.88
C ALA A 174 -3.34 10.29 -15.91
N PHE A 175 -3.61 10.56 -17.19
CA PHE A 175 -2.58 10.55 -18.22
C PHE A 175 -1.55 11.65 -18.01
N GLU A 176 -1.96 12.84 -17.64
CA GLU A 176 -1.02 13.93 -17.30
C GLU A 176 -0.05 13.46 -16.20
N LEU A 177 -0.53 12.90 -15.11
CA LEU A 177 0.32 12.43 -14.00
C LEU A 177 1.21 11.26 -14.41
N MET A 178 0.69 10.28 -15.15
CA MET A 178 1.48 9.13 -15.60
C MET A 178 2.56 9.52 -16.62
N LEU A 179 2.32 10.51 -17.46
CA LEU A 179 3.26 10.93 -18.51
C LEU A 179 4.29 11.95 -18.02
N THR A 180 3.96 12.76 -17.00
CA THR A 180 4.87 13.75 -16.45
C THR A 180 5.64 13.25 -15.23
N GLY A 181 5.07 12.30 -14.48
CA GLY A 181 5.65 11.80 -13.23
C GLY A 181 5.83 12.89 -12.17
N ARG A 182 5.03 13.97 -12.24
CA ARG A 182 5.09 15.05 -11.24
C ARG A 182 4.47 14.66 -9.92
N ASP A 183 4.79 15.41 -8.89
CA ASP A 183 4.15 15.29 -7.59
C ASP A 183 2.75 15.92 -7.58
N VAL A 184 1.86 15.29 -6.81
CA VAL A 184 0.55 15.79 -6.44
C VAL A 184 0.50 15.87 -4.92
N HIS A 185 0.50 17.07 -4.38
CA HIS A 185 0.39 17.30 -2.94
C HIS A 185 -1.04 17.13 -2.43
N ALA A 186 -1.20 16.97 -1.12
CA ALA A 186 -2.46 16.60 -0.47
C ALA A 186 -3.63 17.53 -0.82
N GLU A 187 -3.42 18.84 -0.89
CA GLU A 187 -4.45 19.82 -1.27
C GLU A 187 -4.94 19.59 -2.71
N GLU A 188 -4.03 19.40 -3.66
CA GLU A 188 -4.39 19.06 -5.04
C GLU A 188 -5.07 17.69 -5.10
N ALA A 189 -4.55 16.70 -4.36
CA ALA A 189 -5.09 15.35 -4.32
C ALA A 189 -6.56 15.33 -3.86
N GLU A 190 -6.92 16.12 -2.86
CA GLU A 190 -8.29 16.30 -2.41
C GLU A 190 -9.14 16.99 -3.47
N ARG A 191 -8.67 18.09 -4.03
CA ARG A 191 -9.38 18.86 -5.07
C ARG A 191 -9.70 18.06 -6.32
N ILE A 192 -8.81 17.13 -6.72
CA ILE A 192 -9.00 16.30 -7.91
C ILE A 192 -9.71 14.96 -7.62
N GLY A 193 -10.02 14.65 -6.35
CA GLY A 193 -10.69 13.42 -5.93
C GLY A 193 -9.77 12.19 -5.82
N LEU A 194 -8.44 12.40 -5.80
CA LEU A 194 -7.49 11.32 -5.54
C LEU A 194 -7.62 10.81 -4.10
N VAL A 195 -7.85 11.72 -3.16
CA VAL A 195 -8.21 11.40 -1.78
C VAL A 195 -9.55 12.04 -1.42
N SER A 196 -10.27 11.46 -0.45
CA SER A 196 -11.56 11.99 -0.02
C SER A 196 -11.42 13.23 0.88
N ARG A 197 -10.31 13.35 1.59
CA ARG A 197 -9.90 14.55 2.36
C ARG A 197 -8.44 14.48 2.79
N ALA A 198 -7.89 15.66 3.11
CA ALA A 198 -6.61 15.83 3.79
C ALA A 198 -6.86 16.32 5.22
N VAL A 199 -6.08 15.80 6.18
CA VAL A 199 -6.20 16.11 7.61
C VAL A 199 -4.82 16.36 8.23
N ALA A 200 -4.77 16.93 9.43
CA ALA A 200 -3.51 17.10 10.14
C ALA A 200 -2.82 15.75 10.41
N PRO A 201 -1.47 15.69 10.40
CA PRO A 201 -0.74 14.42 10.55
C PRO A 201 -1.12 13.63 11.82
N GLY A 202 -1.28 14.33 12.94
CA GLY A 202 -1.64 13.72 14.22
C GLY A 202 -3.09 13.20 14.31
N GLU A 203 -3.96 13.57 13.38
CA GLU A 203 -5.36 13.16 13.35
C GLU A 203 -5.63 12.01 12.36
N LEU A 204 -4.70 11.75 11.44
CA LEU A 204 -4.92 10.87 10.31
C LEU A 204 -5.40 9.48 10.70
N LEU A 205 -4.70 8.83 11.61
CA LEU A 205 -5.03 7.45 11.98
C LEU A 205 -6.37 7.39 12.73
N ASP A 206 -6.61 8.31 13.66
CA ASP A 206 -7.85 8.38 14.41
C ASP A 206 -9.06 8.60 13.50
N VAL A 207 -8.93 9.51 12.52
CA VAL A 207 -9.99 9.76 11.51
C VAL A 207 -10.28 8.52 10.68
N CYS A 208 -9.25 7.76 10.28
CA CYS A 208 -9.43 6.52 9.53
C CYS A 208 -10.07 5.42 10.40
N VAL A 209 -9.65 5.28 11.65
CA VAL A 209 -10.22 4.30 12.59
C VAL A 209 -11.69 4.64 12.87
N GLN A 210 -12.02 5.88 13.20
CA GLN A 210 -13.40 6.33 13.40
C GLN A 210 -14.29 6.09 12.16
N MET A 211 -13.74 6.31 10.96
CA MET A 211 -14.46 5.97 9.73
C MET A 211 -14.69 4.46 9.62
N GLY A 212 -13.69 3.64 9.95
CA GLY A 212 -13.82 2.18 10.01
C GLY A 212 -14.88 1.73 11.02
N GLU A 213 -14.92 2.31 12.20
CA GLU A 213 -15.94 2.05 13.23
C GLU A 213 -17.34 2.44 12.73
N ARG A 214 -17.46 3.60 12.05
CA ARG A 214 -18.72 4.03 11.45
C ARG A 214 -19.20 3.02 10.40
N ILE A 215 -18.31 2.53 9.53
CA ILE A 215 -18.64 1.49 8.55
C ILE A 215 -19.06 0.21 9.28
N ALA A 216 -18.33 -0.20 10.31
CA ALA A 216 -18.61 -1.39 11.10
C ALA A 216 -19.93 -1.33 11.87
N SER A 217 -20.47 -0.14 12.14
CA SER A 217 -21.74 0.04 12.86
C SER A 217 -22.98 -0.33 12.04
N PHE A 218 -22.86 -0.43 10.70
CA PHE A 218 -23.95 -0.86 9.86
C PHE A 218 -24.08 -2.39 9.86
N SER A 219 -25.29 -2.87 9.58
CA SER A 219 -25.52 -4.30 9.38
C SER A 219 -24.71 -4.85 8.20
N ARG A 220 -24.32 -6.13 8.32
CA ARG A 220 -23.72 -6.87 7.20
C ARG A 220 -24.74 -7.16 6.12
#